data_c278f34c3b2ea8b5868ca5268c9ba23f
#
_entry.id   c278f34c3b2ea8b5868ca5268c9ba23f
#
_cell.length_a   1.000
_cell.length_b   1.000
_cell.length_c   1.000
_cell.angle_alpha   90.00
_cell.angle_beta   90.00
_cell.angle_gamma   90.00
#
_symmetry.space_group_name_H-M   'P 1'
#
loop_
_entity.id
_entity.type
_entity.pdbx_description
1 polymer ?
#
loop_
_entity_poly.entity_id
_entity_poly.type
_entity_poly.pdbx_seq_one_letter_code
_entity_poly.pdbx_strand_id
1 'polypeptide(L)'
;MAQTVRPHYAIVLETTAIADIAGVPKNSRVGEVGEGGVISLMDRSTIYDRDFVDLAFSVAKEQGIKAQVKRYVSGGNDAGHIHKSGSGVRSLAISAPTRYLHSACCVAGCDDYFAIRDLVLAIIADNRLTK
;
A
#
# COMPACT_ATOMS: atom_id res chain seq x y z
N MET A 1 17.16 11.21 1.85
CA MET A 1 17.45 9.87 1.29
C MET A 1 17.04 9.76 -0.18
N ALA A 2 15.77 9.94 -0.58
CA ALA A 2 15.34 9.81 -1.99
C ALA A 2 16.11 10.73 -2.96
N GLN A 3 16.41 11.97 -2.60
CA GLN A 3 17.22 12.89 -3.38
C GLN A 3 18.67 12.41 -3.60
N THR A 4 19.22 11.64 -2.67
CA THR A 4 20.57 11.10 -2.75
C THR A 4 20.62 9.83 -3.60
N VAL A 5 19.67 8.93 -3.39
CA VAL A 5 19.57 7.63 -4.09
C VAL A 5 19.05 7.81 -5.52
N ARG A 6 18.17 8.79 -5.75
CA ARG A 6 17.49 9.07 -7.03
C ARG A 6 16.86 7.81 -7.66
N PRO A 7 15.99 7.09 -6.94
CA PRO A 7 15.38 5.87 -7.46
C PRO A 7 14.38 6.20 -8.57
N HIS A 8 14.18 5.28 -9.52
CA HIS A 8 13.10 5.37 -10.49
C HIS A 8 11.75 4.93 -9.88
N TYR A 9 11.81 3.97 -8.98
CA TYR A 9 10.65 3.37 -8.30
C TYR A 9 10.84 3.38 -6.79
N ALA A 10 9.76 3.56 -6.05
CA ALA A 10 9.74 3.44 -4.60
C ALA A 10 8.50 2.67 -4.14
N ILE A 11 8.72 1.65 -3.32
CA ILE A 11 7.63 0.95 -2.61
C ILE A 11 7.69 1.42 -1.16
N VAL A 12 6.59 1.99 -0.68
CA VAL A 12 6.45 2.46 0.71
C VAL A 12 5.58 1.47 1.46
N LEU A 13 6.13 0.90 2.54
CA LEU A 13 5.44 -0.05 3.41
C LEU A 13 5.02 0.65 4.69
N GLU A 14 3.73 0.61 4.98
CA GLU A 14 3.10 1.37 6.05
C GLU A 14 2.03 0.53 6.77
N THR A 15 1.38 1.15 7.72
CA THR A 15 0.10 0.69 8.28
C THR A 15 -1.00 1.68 7.90
N THR A 16 -2.24 1.22 7.75
CA THR A 16 -3.38 2.10 7.48
C THR A 16 -4.56 1.78 8.40
N ALA A 17 -5.18 2.83 8.94
CA ALA A 17 -6.40 2.69 9.73
C ALA A 17 -7.58 2.29 8.83
N ILE A 18 -8.23 1.18 9.12
CA ILE A 18 -9.22 0.56 8.22
C ILE A 18 -10.67 0.70 8.67
N ALA A 19 -10.92 1.07 9.92
CA ALA A 19 -12.27 1.15 10.51
C ALA A 19 -13.08 -0.16 10.42
N ASP A 20 -12.42 -1.31 10.29
CA ASP A 20 -13.04 -2.64 10.29
C ASP A 20 -13.31 -3.08 11.73
N ILE A 21 -14.27 -2.44 12.36
CA ILE A 21 -14.71 -2.68 13.75
C ILE A 21 -16.22 -2.85 13.82
N ALA A 22 -16.70 -3.42 14.95
CA ALA A 22 -18.13 -3.62 15.17
C ALA A 22 -18.92 -2.31 15.06
N GLY A 23 -20.07 -2.35 14.39
CA GLY A 23 -20.94 -1.19 14.18
C GLY A 23 -20.58 -0.30 12.99
N VAL A 24 -19.42 -0.49 12.35
CA VAL A 24 -19.07 0.27 11.14
C VAL A 24 -19.54 -0.48 9.89
N PRO A 25 -20.42 0.12 9.05
CA PRO A 25 -20.88 -0.49 7.82
C PRO A 25 -19.73 -0.74 6.84
N LYS A 26 -19.81 -1.79 6.02
CA LYS A 26 -18.76 -2.15 5.06
C LYS A 26 -18.40 -1.03 4.08
N ASN A 27 -19.38 -0.26 3.63
CA ASN A 27 -19.20 0.86 2.73
C ASN A 27 -18.49 2.08 3.37
N SER A 28 -18.32 2.08 4.68
CA SER A 28 -17.59 3.12 5.43
C SER A 28 -16.18 2.69 5.86
N ARG A 29 -15.78 1.45 5.53
CA ARG A 29 -14.47 0.92 5.88
C ARG A 29 -13.45 1.26 4.79
N VAL A 30 -12.25 1.62 5.22
CA VAL A 30 -11.11 1.88 4.33
C VAL A 30 -10.55 0.59 3.72
N GLY A 31 -10.60 -0.50 4.48
CA GLY A 31 -10.20 -1.86 4.13
C GLY A 31 -10.68 -2.83 5.18
N GLU A 32 -10.24 -4.08 5.12
CA GLU A 32 -10.62 -5.15 6.04
C GLU A 32 -9.39 -5.98 6.44
N VAL A 33 -9.30 -6.39 7.72
CA VAL A 33 -8.28 -7.36 8.18
C VAL A 33 -8.58 -8.72 7.57
N GLY A 34 -7.53 -9.42 7.10
CA GLY A 34 -7.65 -10.73 6.47
C GLY A 34 -7.84 -10.69 4.95
N GLU A 35 -7.95 -9.50 4.36
CA GLU A 35 -8.08 -9.31 2.90
C GLU A 35 -6.76 -8.88 2.23
N GLY A 36 -5.64 -9.04 2.93
CA GLY A 36 -4.30 -8.77 2.41
C GLY A 36 -3.90 -7.31 2.42
N GLY A 37 -2.80 -7.00 1.74
CA GLY A 37 -2.23 -5.67 1.69
C GLY A 37 -3.16 -4.62 1.08
N VAL A 38 -3.24 -3.46 1.71
CA VAL A 38 -4.05 -2.33 1.23
C VAL A 38 -3.20 -1.47 0.30
N ILE A 39 -3.54 -1.45 -0.99
CA ILE A 39 -2.86 -0.66 -2.02
C ILE A 39 -3.57 0.67 -2.18
N SER A 40 -2.82 1.76 -2.09
CA SER A 40 -3.35 3.12 -2.22
C SER A 40 -3.31 3.59 -3.67
N LEU A 41 -4.43 4.13 -4.16
CA LEU A 41 -4.51 4.86 -5.43
C LEU A 41 -4.18 6.34 -5.23
N MET A 42 -4.62 6.88 -4.11
CA MET A 42 -4.40 8.26 -3.69
C MET A 42 -4.51 8.37 -2.16
N ASP A 43 -3.74 9.26 -1.56
CA ASP A 43 -3.92 9.74 -0.20
C ASP A 43 -3.87 11.29 -0.18
N ARG A 44 -3.79 11.91 1.01
CA ARG A 44 -3.79 13.38 1.13
C ARG A 44 -2.51 14.04 0.59
N SER A 45 -1.45 13.28 0.36
CA SER A 45 -0.13 13.79 0.01
C SER A 45 0.37 13.29 -1.36
N THR A 46 -0.25 12.22 -1.90
CA THR A 46 0.26 11.50 -3.07
C THR A 46 -0.88 11.04 -3.97
N ILE A 47 -0.71 11.22 -5.27
CA ILE A 47 -1.39 10.44 -6.31
C ILE A 47 -0.37 9.41 -6.77
N TYR A 48 -0.67 8.13 -6.58
CA TYR A 48 0.26 7.06 -6.88
C TYR A 48 0.33 6.79 -8.38
N ASP A 49 1.49 6.30 -8.83
CA ASP A 49 1.70 5.95 -10.24
C ASP A 49 0.74 4.84 -10.66
N ARG A 50 -0.09 5.13 -11.66
CA ARG A 50 -1.17 4.24 -12.07
C ARG A 50 -0.67 2.91 -12.61
N ASP A 51 0.35 2.94 -13.47
CA ASP A 51 0.89 1.72 -14.07
C ASP A 51 1.53 0.84 -13.00
N PHE A 52 2.17 1.48 -11.98
CA PHE A 52 2.78 0.74 -10.88
C PHE A 52 1.71 0.09 -9.95
N VAL A 53 0.60 0.78 -9.73
CA VAL A 53 -0.55 0.22 -9.00
C VAL A 53 -1.18 -0.94 -9.77
N ASP A 54 -1.40 -0.77 -11.07
CA ASP A 54 -2.00 -1.80 -11.92
C ASP A 54 -1.08 -3.03 -12.02
N LEU A 55 0.25 -2.84 -12.09
CA LEU A 55 1.23 -3.91 -11.99
C LEU A 55 1.10 -4.67 -10.66
N ALA A 56 0.99 -3.97 -9.53
CA ALA A 56 0.88 -4.60 -8.22
C ALA A 56 -0.37 -5.48 -8.11
N PHE A 57 -1.53 -5.02 -8.60
CA PHE A 57 -2.75 -5.83 -8.63
C PHE A 57 -2.65 -7.00 -9.62
N SER A 58 -2.00 -6.82 -10.77
CA SER A 58 -1.76 -7.89 -11.74
C SER A 58 -0.92 -9.01 -11.11
N VAL A 59 0.20 -8.65 -10.50
CA VAL A 59 1.08 -9.59 -9.79
C VAL A 59 0.34 -10.30 -8.66
N ALA A 60 -0.42 -9.57 -7.84
CA ALA A 60 -1.21 -10.16 -6.77
C ALA A 60 -2.16 -11.23 -7.31
N LYS A 61 -2.88 -10.91 -8.39
CA LYS A 61 -3.81 -11.84 -9.04
C LYS A 61 -3.11 -13.07 -9.63
N GLU A 62 -2.01 -12.87 -10.33
CA GLU A 62 -1.23 -13.94 -11.00
C GLU A 62 -0.63 -14.92 -9.97
N GLN A 63 -0.21 -14.41 -8.81
CA GLN A 63 0.40 -15.20 -7.75
C GLN A 63 -0.61 -15.70 -6.69
N GLY A 64 -1.90 -15.38 -6.84
CA GLY A 64 -2.92 -15.74 -5.86
C GLY A 64 -2.74 -15.07 -4.49
N ILE A 65 -2.08 -13.91 -4.45
CA ILE A 65 -1.82 -13.16 -3.21
C ILE A 65 -3.00 -12.21 -2.95
N LYS A 66 -3.52 -12.22 -1.73
CA LYS A 66 -4.57 -11.28 -1.34
C LYS A 66 -4.07 -9.84 -1.33
N ALA A 67 -4.80 -8.97 -2.00
CA ALA A 67 -4.58 -7.53 -1.99
C ALA A 67 -5.90 -6.79 -2.17
N GLN A 68 -6.03 -5.63 -1.52
CA GLN A 68 -7.24 -4.83 -1.56
C GLN A 68 -6.93 -3.36 -1.85
N VAL A 69 -7.88 -2.65 -2.45
CA VAL A 69 -7.75 -1.22 -2.69
C VAL A 69 -8.08 -0.42 -1.43
N LYS A 70 -7.35 0.64 -1.17
CA LYS A 70 -7.71 1.65 -0.16
C LYS A 70 -8.94 2.41 -0.65
N ARG A 71 -10.08 2.23 0.02
CA ARG A 71 -11.39 2.73 -0.44
C ARG A 71 -11.57 4.24 -0.26
N TYR A 72 -10.79 4.89 0.62
CA TYR A 72 -10.93 6.31 0.92
C TYR A 72 -9.59 7.04 0.87
N VAL A 73 -9.64 8.29 0.42
CA VAL A 73 -8.52 9.22 0.46
C VAL A 73 -8.36 9.73 1.89
N SER A 74 -7.41 9.15 2.62
CA SER A 74 -7.16 9.51 4.02
C SER A 74 -5.69 9.34 4.37
N GLY A 75 -5.21 10.13 5.35
CA GLY A 75 -3.84 10.09 5.82
C GLY A 75 -2.83 10.49 4.72
N GLY A 76 -1.58 10.26 5.00
CA GLY A 76 -0.45 10.40 4.12
C GLY A 76 0.71 9.60 4.70
N ASN A 77 1.74 9.35 3.90
CA ASN A 77 2.93 8.61 4.29
C ASN A 77 4.17 9.18 3.58
N ASP A 78 5.30 8.53 3.71
CA ASP A 78 6.58 8.98 3.18
C ASP A 78 6.60 9.11 1.64
N ALA A 79 5.70 8.43 0.91
CA ALA A 79 5.55 8.62 -0.52
C ALA A 79 5.27 10.08 -0.90
N GLY A 80 4.58 10.84 -0.03
CA GLY A 80 4.29 12.25 -0.22
C GLY A 80 5.53 13.13 -0.40
N HIS A 81 6.65 12.73 0.16
CA HIS A 81 7.95 13.37 -0.03
C HIS A 81 8.79 12.70 -1.12
N ILE A 82 8.72 11.36 -1.21
CA ILE A 82 9.52 10.58 -2.14
C ILE A 82 9.13 10.88 -3.59
N HIS A 83 7.84 10.86 -3.93
CA HIS A 83 7.38 11.02 -5.31
C HIS A 83 7.73 12.39 -5.92
N LYS A 84 7.96 13.41 -5.07
CA LYS A 84 8.36 14.77 -5.48
C LYS A 84 9.87 14.95 -5.57
N SER A 85 10.67 13.93 -5.25
CA SER A 85 12.13 14.04 -5.20
C SER A 85 12.72 14.04 -6.61
N GLY A 86 13.68 14.95 -6.87
CA GLY A 86 14.37 15.05 -8.15
C GLY A 86 13.42 15.38 -9.30
N SER A 87 13.44 14.56 -10.35
CA SER A 87 12.54 14.63 -11.50
C SER A 87 11.20 13.91 -11.29
N GLY A 88 10.96 13.41 -10.11
CA GLY A 88 9.83 12.56 -9.77
C GLY A 88 10.24 11.10 -9.58
N VAL A 89 9.55 10.40 -8.68
CA VAL A 89 9.76 8.97 -8.38
C VAL A 89 8.43 8.25 -8.50
N ARG A 90 8.35 7.24 -9.34
CA ARG A 90 7.17 6.38 -9.46
C ARG A 90 6.97 5.62 -8.15
N SER A 91 5.90 5.93 -7.43
CA SER A 91 5.72 5.45 -6.06
C SER A 91 4.48 4.58 -5.93
N LEU A 92 4.59 3.54 -5.11
CA LEU A 92 3.54 2.63 -4.71
C LEU A 92 3.50 2.58 -3.18
N ALA A 93 2.32 2.62 -2.56
CA ALA A 93 2.17 2.34 -1.14
C ALA A 93 1.34 1.09 -0.93
N ILE A 94 1.88 0.16 -0.13
CA ILE A 94 1.22 -1.06 0.32
C ILE A 94 1.20 -1.02 1.85
N SER A 95 0.01 -1.03 2.43
CA SER A 95 -0.17 -0.85 3.87
C SER A 95 -0.77 -2.08 4.53
N ALA A 96 -0.32 -2.40 5.73
CA ALA A 96 -0.97 -3.40 6.57
C ALA A 96 -2.29 -2.83 7.11
N PRO A 97 -3.43 -3.52 6.89
CA PRO A 97 -4.70 -3.12 7.47
C PRO A 97 -4.64 -3.23 8.99
N THR A 98 -4.88 -2.12 9.68
CA THR A 98 -4.68 -2.05 11.12
C THR A 98 -5.90 -1.42 11.81
N ARG A 99 -6.45 -2.12 12.81
CA ARG A 99 -7.45 -1.58 13.73
C ARG A 99 -6.77 -0.78 14.82
N TYR A 100 -7.43 0.28 15.28
CA TYR A 100 -6.98 1.12 16.41
C TYR A 100 -5.59 1.75 16.19
N LEU A 101 -5.25 2.07 14.95
CA LEU A 101 -4.00 2.76 14.62
C LEU A 101 -3.88 4.06 15.42
N HIS A 102 -2.68 4.37 15.92
CA HIS A 102 -2.36 5.48 16.81
C HIS A 102 -2.97 5.37 18.22
N SER A 103 -3.40 4.19 18.64
CA SER A 103 -3.80 3.92 20.02
C SER A 103 -2.71 3.15 20.77
N ALA A 104 -2.93 2.91 22.06
CA ALA A 104 -2.00 2.15 22.90
C ALA A 104 -1.83 0.68 22.45
N CYS A 105 -2.81 0.12 21.75
CA CYS A 105 -2.77 -1.25 21.25
C CYS A 105 -3.42 -1.31 19.88
N CYS A 106 -2.66 -1.70 18.87
CA CYS A 106 -3.13 -1.89 17.51
C CYS A 106 -3.31 -3.38 17.20
N VAL A 107 -4.22 -3.70 16.27
CA VAL A 107 -4.48 -5.07 15.83
C VAL A 107 -4.33 -5.15 14.31
N ALA A 108 -3.50 -6.08 13.84
CA ALA A 108 -3.33 -6.41 12.43
C ALA A 108 -3.34 -7.94 12.24
N GLY A 109 -3.65 -8.40 11.05
CA GLY A 109 -3.63 -9.83 10.71
C GLY A 109 -2.22 -10.32 10.35
N CYS A 110 -1.78 -11.45 10.91
CA CYS A 110 -0.52 -12.07 10.49
C CYS A 110 -0.54 -12.45 9.01
N ASP A 111 -1.66 -12.96 8.51
CA ASP A 111 -1.81 -13.34 7.10
C ASP A 111 -1.70 -12.14 6.17
N ASP A 112 -2.18 -10.96 6.59
CA ASP A 112 -2.01 -9.71 5.82
C ASP A 112 -0.53 -9.31 5.74
N TYR A 113 0.23 -9.48 6.83
CA TYR A 113 1.67 -9.23 6.82
C TYR A 113 2.40 -10.16 5.83
N PHE A 114 2.10 -11.47 5.85
CA PHE A 114 2.70 -12.40 4.91
C PHE A 114 2.30 -12.10 3.47
N ALA A 115 1.04 -11.75 3.22
CA ALA A 115 0.57 -11.35 1.89
C ALA A 115 1.32 -10.11 1.37
N ILE A 116 1.55 -9.10 2.23
CA ILE A 116 2.34 -7.91 1.86
C ILE A 116 3.78 -8.29 1.52
N ARG A 117 4.43 -9.09 2.36
CA ARG A 117 5.80 -9.57 2.11
C ARG A 117 5.89 -10.26 0.75
N ASP A 118 5.01 -11.21 0.50
CA ASP A 118 5.02 -12.03 -0.71
C ASP A 118 4.72 -11.17 -1.95
N LEU A 119 3.79 -10.23 -1.84
CA LEU A 119 3.49 -9.28 -2.91
C LEU A 119 4.67 -8.38 -3.25
N VAL A 120 5.34 -7.84 -2.25
CA VAL A 120 6.53 -6.98 -2.45
C VAL A 120 7.65 -7.76 -3.13
N LEU A 121 7.93 -8.98 -2.66
CA LEU A 121 8.94 -9.84 -3.28
C LEU A 121 8.59 -10.18 -4.74
N ALA A 122 7.33 -10.50 -5.01
CA ALA A 122 6.85 -10.79 -6.36
C ALA A 122 6.95 -9.57 -7.30
N ILE A 123 6.61 -8.37 -6.81
CA ILE A 123 6.74 -7.12 -7.59
C ILE A 123 8.21 -6.84 -7.91
N ILE A 124 9.12 -6.98 -6.93
CA ILE A 124 10.55 -6.72 -7.15
C ILE A 124 11.16 -7.72 -8.15
N ALA A 125 10.68 -8.96 -8.14
CA ALA A 125 11.13 -10.00 -9.07
C ALA A 125 10.50 -9.89 -10.47
N ASP A 126 9.52 -9.01 -10.66
CA ASP A 126 8.78 -8.91 -11.92
C ASP A 126 9.56 -8.07 -12.96
N ASN A 127 9.82 -8.68 -14.10
CA ASN A 127 10.55 -8.03 -15.20
C ASN A 127 9.80 -6.83 -15.83
N ARG A 128 8.50 -6.69 -15.55
CA ARG A 128 7.69 -5.54 -16.01
C ARG A 128 8.06 -4.25 -15.27
N LEU A 129 8.63 -4.34 -14.06
CA LEU A 129 9.05 -3.18 -13.29
C LEU A 129 10.20 -2.40 -13.95
N THR A 130 11.04 -3.08 -14.74
CA THR A 130 12.27 -2.50 -15.33
C THR A 130 12.13 -2.13 -16.81
N LYS A 131 10.96 -2.32 -17.39
CA LYS A 131 10.63 -1.92 -18.78
C LYS A 131 9.90 -0.59 -18.79
#